data_8f2fab61b29351cf9d2d7515284ab2b6
#
_entry.id   8f2fab61b29351cf9d2d7515284ab2b6
#
_cell.length_a   1.000
_cell.length_b   1.000
_cell.length_c   1.000
_cell.angle_alpha   90.00
_cell.angle_beta   90.00
_cell.angle_gamma   90.00
#
_symmetry.space_group_name_H-M   'P 1'
#
loop_
_entity.id
_entity.type
_entity.pdbx_description
1 polymer ?
#
loop_
_entity_poly.entity_id
_entity_poly.type
_entity_poly.pdbx_seq_one_letter_code
_entity_poly.pdbx_strand_id
1 'polypeptide(L)'
;TTAMHPYNASGWNRSSVYEKMGFGQFLSLKNYHHGEQLRKYVSDQADFEEVLDVLNQSTDPAFIFNVTMQNHSSYGTPYDNFTPSIEAKFKNTKSTKYLNNYLSLMKYTDDAVKYLLTELSASDKKTIVVFFGDHQPNDYVVEPIYEENGLDINNQTLEEQQKRQQVPFFIWANYDIEEESNLAISANYLSTKVAKVAGIGLTKYQSFLSQMSEVLPV
;
A
#
# COMPACT_ATOMS: atom_id res chain seq x y z
N THR A 1 -10.60 12.62 -11.15
CA THR A 1 -9.67 11.51 -10.84
C THR A 1 -8.27 12.06 -10.66
N THR A 2 -7.61 11.71 -9.54
CA THR A 2 -6.27 12.19 -9.17
C THR A 2 -5.35 11.00 -8.91
N ALA A 3 -4.20 10.95 -9.58
CA ALA A 3 -3.10 10.07 -9.21
C ALA A 3 -2.13 10.85 -8.32
N MET A 4 -1.56 10.21 -7.30
CA MET A 4 -0.65 10.84 -6.34
C MET A 4 0.58 9.97 -6.10
N HIS A 5 1.76 10.61 -5.98
CA HIS A 5 2.99 9.92 -5.61
C HIS A 5 4.02 10.93 -5.08
N PRO A 6 4.41 10.84 -3.79
CA PRO A 6 5.30 11.79 -3.14
C PRO A 6 6.77 11.61 -3.55
N TYR A 7 7.03 11.51 -4.84
CA TYR A 7 8.36 11.36 -5.42
C TYR A 7 8.46 12.05 -6.80
N ASN A 8 9.59 11.85 -7.50
CA ASN A 8 9.81 12.43 -8.82
C ASN A 8 8.77 11.95 -9.82
N ALA A 9 8.14 12.88 -10.54
CA ALA A 9 7.11 12.59 -11.54
C ALA A 9 7.56 11.64 -12.66
N SER A 10 8.84 11.70 -13.04
CA SER A 10 9.43 10.83 -14.06
C SER A 10 9.73 9.41 -13.58
N GLY A 11 9.74 9.18 -12.25
CA GLY A 11 9.95 7.86 -11.68
C GLY A 11 8.93 6.86 -12.24
N TRP A 12 9.39 5.67 -12.65
CA TRP A 12 8.56 4.62 -13.25
C TRP A 12 7.70 5.08 -14.45
N ASN A 13 8.14 6.15 -15.15
CA ASN A 13 7.41 6.77 -16.28
C ASN A 13 5.97 7.22 -15.93
N ARG A 14 5.70 7.56 -14.66
CA ARG A 14 4.34 7.82 -14.15
C ARG A 14 3.63 8.95 -14.87
N SER A 15 4.33 10.03 -15.23
CA SER A 15 3.72 11.16 -15.96
C SER A 15 3.04 10.71 -17.24
N SER A 16 3.70 9.86 -18.03
CA SER A 16 3.13 9.35 -19.28
C SER A 16 2.07 8.26 -19.03
N VAL A 17 2.29 7.42 -18.02
CA VAL A 17 1.39 6.29 -17.71
C VAL A 17 0.05 6.80 -17.21
N TYR A 18 0.02 7.70 -16.23
CA TYR A 18 -1.23 8.21 -15.65
C TYR A 18 -2.03 9.05 -16.63
N GLU A 19 -1.35 9.82 -17.49
CA GLU A 19 -2.01 10.52 -18.60
C GLU A 19 -2.74 9.53 -19.54
N LYS A 20 -2.05 8.47 -19.98
CA LYS A 20 -2.64 7.44 -20.85
C LYS A 20 -3.73 6.60 -20.16
N MET A 21 -3.68 6.47 -18.85
CA MET A 21 -4.74 5.82 -18.06
C MET A 21 -5.96 6.72 -17.87
N GLY A 22 -5.91 8.00 -18.29
CA GLY A 22 -7.03 8.92 -18.24
C GLY A 22 -7.22 9.60 -16.87
N PHE A 23 -6.19 9.66 -16.03
CA PHE A 23 -6.25 10.50 -14.84
C PHE A 23 -6.34 11.97 -15.23
N GLY A 24 -7.28 12.70 -14.60
CA GLY A 24 -7.43 14.14 -14.82
C GLY A 24 -6.28 14.96 -14.23
N GLN A 25 -5.63 14.44 -13.20
CA GLN A 25 -4.53 15.10 -12.49
C GLN A 25 -3.50 14.09 -11.98
N PHE A 26 -2.22 14.48 -12.00
CA PHE A 26 -1.15 13.76 -11.32
C PHE A 26 -0.38 14.72 -10.39
N LEU A 27 -0.44 14.46 -9.10
CA LEU A 27 0.31 15.16 -8.07
C LEU A 27 1.59 14.37 -7.74
N SER A 28 2.72 14.96 -8.01
CA SER A 28 4.04 14.44 -7.64
C SER A 28 4.64 15.27 -6.53
N LEU A 29 5.81 14.91 -6.00
CA LEU A 29 6.48 15.59 -4.88
C LEU A 29 6.46 17.13 -4.99
N LYS A 30 6.63 17.69 -6.18
CA LYS A 30 6.63 19.14 -6.40
C LYS A 30 5.27 19.82 -6.17
N ASN A 31 4.21 19.06 -6.11
CA ASN A 31 2.84 19.53 -5.93
C ASN A 31 2.34 19.38 -4.49
N TYR A 32 3.08 18.66 -3.64
CA TYR A 32 2.73 18.39 -2.25
C TYR A 32 2.94 19.64 -1.39
N HIS A 33 1.98 19.91 -0.52
CA HIS A 33 2.06 20.95 0.51
C HIS A 33 2.60 20.37 1.81
N HIS A 34 2.30 19.10 2.09
CA HIS A 34 2.81 18.32 3.22
C HIS A 34 4.07 17.59 2.80
N GLY A 35 5.22 18.00 3.28
CA GLY A 35 6.53 17.52 2.83
C GLY A 35 7.41 16.92 3.92
N GLU A 36 6.86 16.63 5.11
CA GLU A 36 7.58 16.05 6.23
C GLU A 36 8.15 14.69 5.84
N GLN A 37 9.46 14.54 6.07
CA GLN A 37 10.18 13.34 5.67
C GLN A 37 10.46 12.43 6.85
N LEU A 38 10.31 11.12 6.60
CA LEU A 38 10.89 10.05 7.39
C LEU A 38 12.00 9.39 6.57
N ARG A 39 13.20 9.37 7.09
CA ARG A 39 14.42 9.09 6.32
C ARG A 39 14.58 10.13 5.19
N LYS A 40 14.58 9.72 3.94
CA LYS A 40 14.76 10.56 2.73
C LYS A 40 13.47 10.71 1.90
N TYR A 41 12.36 10.15 2.36
CA TYR A 41 11.11 10.17 1.63
C TYR A 41 10.03 10.91 2.43
N VAL A 42 9.04 11.44 1.76
CA VAL A 42 7.84 11.96 2.41
C VAL A 42 7.23 10.85 3.25
N SER A 43 6.85 11.17 4.49
CA SER A 43 6.22 10.22 5.39
C SER A 43 4.82 9.85 4.91
N ASP A 44 4.35 8.64 5.23
CA ASP A 44 2.98 8.24 4.92
C ASP A 44 1.95 9.12 5.63
N GLN A 45 2.29 9.67 6.81
CA GLN A 45 1.47 10.65 7.51
C GLN A 45 1.26 11.91 6.64
N ALA A 46 2.33 12.54 6.17
CA ALA A 46 2.27 13.73 5.32
C ALA A 46 1.60 13.43 3.96
N ASP A 47 1.84 12.26 3.39
CA ASP A 47 1.18 11.83 2.16
C ASP A 47 -0.34 11.67 2.34
N PHE A 48 -0.80 11.12 3.46
CA PHE A 48 -2.23 10.98 3.74
C PHE A 48 -2.89 12.31 4.13
N GLU A 49 -2.17 13.26 4.72
CA GLU A 49 -2.64 14.64 4.89
C GLU A 49 -2.91 15.29 3.53
N GLU A 50 -2.02 15.11 2.57
CA GLU A 50 -2.23 15.59 1.20
C GLU A 50 -3.43 14.91 0.52
N VAL A 51 -3.62 13.59 0.72
CA VAL A 51 -4.81 12.86 0.24
C VAL A 51 -6.10 13.44 0.81
N LEU A 52 -6.12 13.76 2.12
CA LEU A 52 -7.29 14.37 2.78
C LEU A 52 -7.56 15.77 2.21
N ASP A 53 -6.54 16.57 1.96
CA ASP A 53 -6.69 17.89 1.35
C ASP A 53 -7.30 17.81 -0.06
N VAL A 54 -6.82 16.90 -0.90
CA VAL A 54 -7.37 16.65 -2.24
C VAL A 54 -8.84 16.21 -2.15
N LEU A 55 -9.17 15.31 -1.22
CA LEU A 55 -10.54 14.85 -1.01
C LEU A 55 -11.44 15.99 -0.52
N ASN A 56 -10.97 16.80 0.42
CA ASN A 56 -11.75 17.90 1.00
C ASN A 56 -12.03 19.02 -0.01
N GLN A 57 -11.09 19.29 -0.91
CA GLN A 57 -11.27 20.26 -1.99
C GLN A 57 -12.19 19.77 -3.12
N SER A 58 -12.45 18.46 -3.20
CA SER A 58 -13.30 17.89 -4.23
C SER A 58 -14.78 18.16 -3.93
N THR A 59 -15.49 18.80 -4.86
CA THR A 59 -16.95 19.04 -4.80
C THR A 59 -17.76 17.90 -5.39
N ASP A 60 -17.16 17.13 -6.27
CA ASP A 60 -17.73 15.97 -6.96
C ASP A 60 -17.17 14.66 -6.41
N PRO A 61 -17.79 13.50 -6.73
CA PRO A 61 -17.22 12.21 -6.38
C PRO A 61 -15.77 12.07 -6.86
N ALA A 62 -14.84 11.79 -5.94
CA ALA A 62 -13.42 11.70 -6.20
C ALA A 62 -12.96 10.24 -6.32
N PHE A 63 -12.06 9.98 -7.27
CA PHE A 63 -11.23 8.78 -7.30
C PHE A 63 -9.78 9.21 -7.15
N ILE A 64 -9.16 8.80 -6.06
CA ILE A 64 -7.76 9.10 -5.73
C ILE A 64 -6.97 7.79 -5.74
N PHE A 65 -5.94 7.71 -6.58
CA PHE A 65 -5.00 6.60 -6.62
C PHE A 65 -3.65 7.09 -6.09
N ASN A 66 -3.35 6.72 -4.86
CA ASN A 66 -2.13 7.13 -4.17
C ASN A 66 -1.13 5.98 -4.08
N VAL A 67 0.14 6.24 -4.40
CA VAL A 67 1.25 5.31 -4.25
C VAL A 67 2.27 5.94 -3.30
N THR A 68 2.36 5.44 -2.08
CA THR A 68 3.25 5.97 -1.05
C THR A 68 4.73 5.71 -1.37
N MET A 69 5.66 6.33 -0.64
CA MET A 69 7.10 6.19 -0.87
C MET A 69 7.90 5.92 0.40
N GLN A 70 7.34 6.16 1.58
CA GLN A 70 8.05 6.08 2.87
C GLN A 70 8.83 4.78 3.04
N ASN A 71 8.23 3.63 2.70
CA ASN A 71 8.79 2.32 2.96
C ASN A 71 9.72 1.80 1.84
N HIS A 72 9.97 2.60 0.79
CA HIS A 72 10.89 2.18 -0.27
C HIS A 72 12.33 2.01 0.25
N SER A 73 13.03 1.02 -0.27
CA SER A 73 14.42 0.69 0.12
C SER A 73 15.39 1.88 -0.05
N SER A 74 16.60 1.89 0.53
CA SER A 74 17.25 0.84 1.31
C SER A 74 17.00 1.01 2.80
N TYR A 75 17.20 -0.08 3.57
CA TYR A 75 16.95 -0.07 5.02
C TYR A 75 18.24 -0.03 5.86
N GLY A 76 19.40 0.08 5.23
CA GLY A 76 20.71 0.03 5.93
C GLY A 76 21.31 1.38 6.28
N THR A 77 20.90 2.44 5.59
CA THR A 77 21.44 3.78 5.79
C THR A 77 20.87 4.41 7.07
N PRO A 78 21.71 4.94 7.96
CA PRO A 78 21.23 5.69 9.12
C PRO A 78 20.71 7.07 8.68
N TYR A 79 19.72 7.58 9.40
CA TYR A 79 19.14 8.90 9.22
C TYR A 79 18.86 9.53 10.59
N ASP A 80 19.15 10.81 10.75
CA ASP A 80 18.93 11.52 12.02
C ASP A 80 17.45 11.64 12.40
N ASN A 81 16.56 11.60 11.41
CA ASN A 81 15.11 11.69 11.55
C ASN A 81 14.40 10.32 11.61
N PHE A 82 15.16 9.21 11.80
CA PHE A 82 14.59 7.88 11.93
C PHE A 82 15.36 7.03 12.93
N THR A 83 14.66 6.60 13.96
CA THR A 83 15.17 5.62 14.93
C THR A 83 14.26 4.40 14.93
N PRO A 84 14.79 3.18 14.70
CA PRO A 84 14.01 1.96 14.78
C PRO A 84 13.38 1.78 16.17
N SER A 85 12.10 1.49 16.23
CA SER A 85 11.34 1.27 17.46
C SER A 85 10.99 -0.21 17.69
N ILE A 86 11.18 -1.05 16.67
CA ILE A 86 10.91 -2.49 16.73
C ILE A 86 12.21 -3.27 16.65
N GLU A 87 12.38 -4.23 17.57
CA GLU A 87 13.52 -5.13 17.62
C GLU A 87 13.05 -6.58 17.53
N ALA A 88 13.34 -7.25 16.42
CA ALA A 88 13.14 -8.68 16.28
C ALA A 88 14.22 -9.45 17.08
N LYS A 89 13.80 -10.40 17.92
CA LYS A 89 14.71 -11.22 18.75
C LYS A 89 14.62 -12.66 18.27
N PHE A 90 15.61 -13.07 17.50
CA PHE A 90 15.74 -14.43 16.96
C PHE A 90 16.92 -15.17 17.58
N LYS A 91 16.83 -16.50 17.63
CA LYS A 91 17.88 -17.34 18.22
C LYS A 91 18.98 -17.71 17.22
N ASN A 92 18.59 -17.86 15.94
CA ASN A 92 19.42 -18.49 14.91
C ASN A 92 20.04 -17.50 13.92
N THR A 93 19.63 -16.23 13.94
CA THR A 93 20.12 -15.24 13.00
C THR A 93 21.21 -14.34 13.56
N LYS A 94 22.14 -13.92 12.72
CA LYS A 94 23.28 -13.07 13.11
C LYS A 94 22.93 -11.59 13.13
N SER A 95 21.97 -11.14 12.34
CA SER A 95 21.61 -9.72 12.26
C SER A 95 20.17 -9.53 11.82
N THR A 96 19.44 -8.71 12.54
CA THR A 96 18.07 -8.31 12.23
C THR A 96 17.96 -6.84 11.86
N LYS A 97 19.07 -6.15 11.61
CA LYS A 97 19.09 -4.68 11.39
C LYS A 97 18.14 -4.22 10.29
N TYR A 98 18.19 -4.84 9.12
CA TYR A 98 17.32 -4.44 7.99
C TYR A 98 15.85 -4.75 8.28
N LEU A 99 15.59 -5.90 8.89
CA LEU A 99 14.25 -6.30 9.32
C LEU A 99 13.68 -5.32 10.36
N ASN A 100 14.46 -4.96 11.38
CA ASN A 100 14.05 -4.01 12.42
C ASN A 100 13.70 -2.65 11.84
N ASN A 101 14.51 -2.15 10.90
CA ASN A 101 14.24 -0.89 10.21
C ASN A 101 12.97 -0.98 9.38
N TYR A 102 12.78 -2.06 8.63
CA TYR A 102 11.57 -2.30 7.85
C TYR A 102 10.32 -2.38 8.73
N LEU A 103 10.34 -3.19 9.79
CA LEU A 103 9.21 -3.33 10.71
C LEU A 103 8.87 -2.02 11.42
N SER A 104 9.89 -1.23 11.76
CA SER A 104 9.68 0.08 12.36
C SER A 104 9.03 1.05 11.37
N LEU A 105 9.39 1.02 10.09
CA LEU A 105 8.71 1.79 9.05
C LEU A 105 7.27 1.36 8.85
N MET A 106 6.99 0.04 8.87
CA MET A 106 5.62 -0.48 8.83
C MET A 106 4.77 0.02 9.99
N LYS A 107 5.38 0.18 11.19
CA LYS A 107 4.68 0.77 12.34
C LYS A 107 4.30 2.23 12.10
N TYR A 108 5.16 3.03 11.46
CA TYR A 108 4.81 4.40 11.07
C TYR A 108 3.68 4.43 10.04
N THR A 109 3.70 3.49 9.08
CA THR A 109 2.58 3.34 8.12
C THR A 109 1.28 2.97 8.83
N ASP A 110 1.31 2.04 9.80
CA ASP A 110 0.14 1.63 10.58
C ASP A 110 -0.46 2.82 11.34
N ASP A 111 0.39 3.65 11.98
CA ASP A 111 -0.05 4.86 12.67
C ASP A 111 -0.66 5.89 11.68
N ALA A 112 -0.06 6.07 10.51
CA ALA A 112 -0.58 6.96 9.47
C ALA A 112 -1.90 6.47 8.88
N VAL A 113 -2.05 5.16 8.65
CA VAL A 113 -3.32 4.56 8.22
C VAL A 113 -4.40 4.76 9.29
N LYS A 114 -4.07 4.54 10.56
CA LYS A 114 -5.01 4.81 11.66
C LYS A 114 -5.47 6.27 11.67
N TYR A 115 -4.56 7.21 11.46
CA TYR A 115 -4.88 8.64 11.35
C TYR A 115 -5.84 8.88 10.17
N LEU A 116 -5.50 8.41 8.97
CA LEU A 116 -6.33 8.56 7.77
C LEU A 116 -7.76 8.03 8.00
N LEU A 117 -7.89 6.81 8.51
CA LEU A 117 -9.20 6.20 8.75
C LEU A 117 -9.99 6.94 9.85
N THR A 118 -9.31 7.51 10.86
CA THR A 118 -9.96 8.31 11.90
C THR A 118 -10.56 9.59 11.32
N GLU A 119 -9.79 10.34 10.50
CA GLU A 119 -10.26 11.55 9.83
C GLU A 119 -11.44 11.25 8.88
N LEU A 120 -11.32 10.18 8.09
CA LEU A 120 -12.39 9.76 7.18
C LEU A 120 -13.65 9.28 7.92
N SER A 121 -13.51 8.67 9.10
CA SER A 121 -14.66 8.26 9.94
C SER A 121 -15.45 9.45 10.45
N ALA A 122 -14.80 10.60 10.65
CA ALA A 122 -15.45 11.84 11.09
C ALA A 122 -16.04 12.65 9.91
N SER A 123 -15.80 12.24 8.68
CA SER A 123 -16.27 12.94 7.47
C SER A 123 -17.69 12.54 7.08
N ASP A 124 -18.49 13.51 6.66
CA ASP A 124 -19.82 13.27 6.08
C ASP A 124 -19.76 12.71 4.64
N LYS A 125 -18.60 12.78 3.99
CA LYS A 125 -18.40 12.21 2.65
C LYS A 125 -18.31 10.70 2.72
N LYS A 126 -19.24 9.98 2.10
CA LYS A 126 -19.14 8.51 1.95
C LYS A 126 -17.86 8.15 1.22
N THR A 127 -16.98 7.44 1.90
CA THR A 127 -15.65 7.12 1.40
C THR A 127 -15.36 5.62 1.56
N ILE A 128 -14.73 5.04 0.53
CA ILE A 128 -14.13 3.71 0.56
C ILE A 128 -12.62 3.88 0.44
N VAL A 129 -11.88 3.21 1.31
CA VAL A 129 -10.42 3.07 1.23
C VAL A 129 -10.07 1.64 0.86
N VAL A 130 -9.25 1.50 -0.16
CA VAL A 130 -8.63 0.23 -0.55
C VAL A 130 -7.14 0.36 -0.32
N PHE A 131 -6.62 -0.34 0.66
CA PHE A 131 -5.20 -0.35 0.99
C PHE A 131 -4.60 -1.70 0.65
N PHE A 132 -3.48 -1.71 -0.05
CA PHE A 132 -2.78 -2.94 -0.43
C PHE A 132 -1.29 -2.72 -0.59
N GLY A 133 -0.50 -3.77 -0.36
CA GLY A 133 0.91 -3.80 -0.71
C GLY A 133 1.08 -4.01 -2.22
N ASP A 134 2.10 -3.41 -2.80
CA ASP A 134 2.48 -3.63 -4.20
C ASP A 134 3.38 -4.87 -4.35
N HIS A 135 4.27 -5.11 -3.40
CA HIS A 135 5.14 -6.29 -3.31
C HIS A 135 5.74 -6.43 -1.91
N GLN A 136 6.31 -7.57 -1.64
CA GLN A 136 7.09 -7.85 -0.42
C GLN A 136 8.45 -7.12 -0.46
N PRO A 137 9.11 -6.88 0.69
CA PRO A 137 10.46 -6.32 0.74
C PRO A 137 11.48 -7.30 0.14
N ASN A 138 12.68 -6.79 -0.20
CA ASN A 138 13.78 -7.60 -0.75
C ASN A 138 14.18 -8.74 0.20
N ASP A 139 14.73 -9.81 -0.37
CA ASP A 139 15.08 -11.03 0.35
C ASP A 139 16.01 -10.79 1.53
N TYR A 140 17.02 -9.92 1.42
CA TYR A 140 17.92 -9.59 2.52
C TYR A 140 17.23 -8.98 3.76
N VAL A 141 15.99 -8.48 3.61
CA VAL A 141 15.21 -7.96 4.74
C VAL A 141 14.53 -9.09 5.51
N VAL A 142 14.03 -10.09 4.80
CA VAL A 142 13.25 -11.21 5.35
C VAL A 142 14.08 -12.47 5.61
N GLU A 143 15.30 -12.55 5.09
CA GLU A 143 16.22 -13.66 5.30
C GLU A 143 16.32 -14.09 6.77
N PRO A 144 16.41 -13.17 7.77
CA PRO A 144 16.42 -13.56 9.17
C PRO A 144 15.18 -14.34 9.62
N ILE A 145 14.01 -14.10 8.99
CA ILE A 145 12.77 -14.84 9.27
C ILE A 145 12.88 -16.27 8.73
N TYR A 146 13.45 -16.42 7.54
CA TYR A 146 13.69 -17.73 6.92
C TYR A 146 14.67 -18.55 7.76
N GLU A 147 15.82 -17.97 8.14
CA GLU A 147 16.82 -18.62 8.99
C GLU A 147 16.23 -19.08 10.33
N GLU A 148 15.44 -18.23 11.01
CA GLU A 148 14.82 -18.58 12.29
C GLU A 148 13.84 -19.75 12.18
N ASN A 149 13.17 -19.89 11.03
CA ASN A 149 12.26 -20.99 10.75
C ASN A 149 12.94 -22.22 10.11
N GLY A 150 14.27 -22.22 9.97
CA GLY A 150 15.01 -23.32 9.35
C GLY A 150 14.79 -23.44 7.86
N LEU A 151 14.39 -22.36 7.20
CA LEU A 151 14.15 -22.28 5.75
C LEU A 151 15.33 -21.62 5.04
N ASP A 152 15.53 -21.95 3.77
CA ASP A 152 16.53 -21.33 2.90
C ASP A 152 15.86 -20.46 1.83
N ILE A 153 16.06 -19.14 1.92
CA ILE A 153 15.46 -18.18 0.98
C ILE A 153 15.97 -18.39 -0.47
N ASN A 154 17.13 -19.01 -0.64
CA ASN A 154 17.71 -19.30 -1.96
C ASN A 154 17.25 -20.66 -2.53
N ASN A 155 16.56 -21.48 -1.74
CA ASN A 155 16.11 -22.80 -2.16
C ASN A 155 14.64 -23.02 -1.72
N GLN A 156 13.77 -22.15 -2.20
CA GLN A 156 12.36 -22.15 -1.85
C GLN A 156 11.56 -23.20 -2.61
N THR A 157 10.65 -23.85 -1.93
CA THR A 157 9.60 -24.65 -2.54
C THR A 157 8.61 -23.76 -3.34
N LEU A 158 7.81 -24.34 -4.21
CA LEU A 158 6.77 -23.60 -4.95
C LEU A 158 5.81 -22.87 -4.00
N GLU A 159 5.42 -23.51 -2.90
CA GLU A 159 4.52 -22.89 -1.89
C GLU A 159 5.16 -21.68 -1.22
N GLU A 160 6.45 -21.76 -0.87
CA GLU A 160 7.18 -20.63 -0.28
C GLU A 160 7.33 -19.48 -1.28
N GLN A 161 7.61 -19.78 -2.55
CA GLN A 161 7.63 -18.78 -3.63
C GLN A 161 6.27 -18.10 -3.80
N GLN A 162 5.18 -18.85 -3.75
CA GLN A 162 3.82 -18.29 -3.81
C GLN A 162 3.54 -17.37 -2.60
N LYS A 163 3.92 -17.78 -1.39
CA LYS A 163 3.80 -16.93 -0.19
C LYS A 163 4.61 -15.64 -0.32
N ARG A 164 5.76 -15.65 -0.98
CA ARG A 164 6.57 -14.46 -1.25
C ARG A 164 5.91 -13.46 -2.20
N GLN A 165 4.90 -13.87 -2.98
CA GLN A 165 4.14 -12.98 -3.85
C GLN A 165 2.86 -12.44 -3.18
N GLN A 166 2.52 -12.93 -1.99
CA GLN A 166 1.32 -12.47 -1.28
C GLN A 166 1.59 -11.16 -0.55
N VAL A 167 0.64 -10.25 -0.64
CA VAL A 167 0.63 -8.97 0.07
C VAL A 167 -0.72 -8.80 0.79
N PRO A 168 -0.74 -8.14 1.96
CA PRO A 168 -1.99 -7.85 2.64
C PRO A 168 -2.78 -6.78 1.89
N PHE A 169 -4.10 -6.85 1.98
CA PHE A 169 -5.00 -5.77 1.59
C PHE A 169 -6.19 -5.70 2.54
N PHE A 170 -6.83 -4.54 2.57
CA PHE A 170 -8.16 -4.38 3.16
C PHE A 170 -9.01 -3.41 2.35
N ILE A 171 -10.33 -3.54 2.49
CA ILE A 171 -11.32 -2.57 2.02
C ILE A 171 -12.06 -2.07 3.26
N TRP A 172 -12.07 -0.77 3.45
CA TRP A 172 -12.73 -0.09 4.56
C TRP A 172 -13.66 0.99 4.03
N ALA A 173 -14.77 1.24 4.71
CA ALA A 173 -15.65 2.34 4.40
C ALA A 173 -16.09 3.04 5.69
N ASN A 174 -16.42 4.34 5.62
CA ASN A 174 -17.03 5.07 6.72
C ASN A 174 -18.57 4.93 6.77
N TYR A 175 -19.08 3.89 6.13
CA TYR A 175 -20.49 3.49 6.15
C TYR A 175 -20.58 1.95 6.08
N ASP A 176 -21.76 1.38 6.36
CA ASP A 176 -21.93 -0.07 6.41
C ASP A 176 -21.65 -0.74 5.07
N ILE A 177 -20.74 -1.70 5.08
CA ILE A 177 -20.41 -2.61 3.97
C ILE A 177 -20.41 -4.05 4.50
N GLU A 178 -20.59 -5.02 3.62
CA GLU A 178 -20.47 -6.43 3.99
C GLU A 178 -19.05 -6.75 4.45
N GLU A 179 -18.94 -7.32 5.66
CA GLU A 179 -17.65 -7.71 6.23
C GLU A 179 -17.21 -9.08 5.70
N GLU A 180 -15.98 -9.15 5.22
CA GLU A 180 -15.31 -10.39 4.83
C GLU A 180 -13.93 -10.48 5.48
N SER A 181 -13.51 -11.69 5.84
CA SER A 181 -12.17 -11.93 6.39
C SER A 181 -11.48 -13.07 5.69
N ASN A 182 -10.14 -13.09 5.74
CA ASN A 182 -9.30 -14.13 5.15
C ASN A 182 -9.50 -14.34 3.64
N LEU A 183 -9.87 -13.27 2.93
CA LEU A 183 -10.05 -13.31 1.48
C LEU A 183 -8.69 -13.37 0.78
N ALA A 184 -8.46 -14.39 -0.03
CA ALA A 184 -7.33 -14.50 -0.94
C ALA A 184 -7.84 -14.33 -2.38
N ILE A 185 -7.30 -13.33 -3.07
CA ILE A 185 -7.67 -13.03 -4.46
C ILE A 185 -6.43 -12.62 -5.27
N SER A 186 -6.46 -12.89 -6.55
CA SER A 186 -5.49 -12.30 -7.48
C SER A 186 -5.69 -10.78 -7.61
N ALA A 187 -4.60 -10.04 -7.74
CA ALA A 187 -4.62 -8.57 -7.83
C ALA A 187 -5.50 -8.03 -8.97
N ASN A 188 -5.61 -8.78 -10.09
CA ASN A 188 -6.46 -8.42 -11.22
C ASN A 188 -7.97 -8.42 -10.90
N TYR A 189 -8.41 -9.10 -9.83
CA TYR A 189 -9.82 -9.08 -9.39
C TYR A 189 -10.13 -7.96 -8.39
N LEU A 190 -9.12 -7.32 -7.80
CA LEU A 190 -9.31 -6.34 -6.73
C LEU A 190 -10.22 -5.19 -7.16
N SER A 191 -10.02 -4.62 -8.35
CA SER A 191 -10.85 -3.52 -8.85
C SER A 191 -12.33 -3.93 -9.04
N THR A 192 -12.57 -5.17 -9.45
CA THR A 192 -13.92 -5.74 -9.58
C THR A 192 -14.58 -5.92 -8.21
N LYS A 193 -13.83 -6.41 -7.22
CA LYS A 193 -14.30 -6.54 -5.82
C LYS A 193 -14.67 -5.17 -5.25
N VAL A 194 -13.80 -4.16 -5.44
CA VAL A 194 -14.05 -2.79 -4.99
C VAL A 194 -15.31 -2.21 -5.64
N ALA A 195 -15.49 -2.39 -6.94
CA ALA A 195 -16.69 -1.91 -7.64
C ALA A 195 -17.97 -2.54 -7.08
N LYS A 196 -17.95 -3.85 -6.75
CA LYS A 196 -19.08 -4.52 -6.10
C LYS A 196 -19.36 -3.94 -4.71
N VAL A 197 -18.35 -3.80 -3.86
CA VAL A 197 -18.49 -3.21 -2.51
C VAL A 197 -19.03 -1.78 -2.58
N ALA A 198 -18.57 -1.01 -3.56
CA ALA A 198 -19.02 0.37 -3.78
C ALA A 198 -20.42 0.48 -4.41
N GLY A 199 -21.05 -0.63 -4.79
CA GLY A 199 -22.33 -0.61 -5.52
C GLY A 199 -22.23 -0.01 -6.93
N ILE A 200 -21.05 0.00 -7.54
CA ILE A 200 -20.79 0.52 -8.87
C ILE A 200 -21.06 -0.58 -9.90
N GLY A 201 -21.80 -0.25 -10.97
CA GLY A 201 -22.08 -1.18 -12.06
C GLY A 201 -20.78 -1.67 -12.74
N LEU A 202 -20.68 -2.98 -12.93
CA LEU A 202 -19.51 -3.58 -13.57
C LEU A 202 -19.50 -3.31 -15.08
N THR A 203 -18.32 -3.03 -15.63
CA THR A 203 -18.08 -3.09 -17.06
C THR A 203 -18.15 -4.54 -17.57
N LYS A 204 -18.25 -4.76 -18.88
CA LYS A 204 -18.22 -6.11 -19.47
C LYS A 204 -16.95 -6.87 -19.07
N TYR A 205 -15.81 -6.21 -19.01
CA TYR A 205 -14.54 -6.81 -18.59
C TYR A 205 -14.55 -7.19 -17.10
N GLN A 206 -15.04 -6.30 -16.23
CA GLN A 206 -15.18 -6.62 -14.80
C GLN A 206 -16.19 -7.73 -14.54
N SER A 207 -17.29 -7.80 -15.33
CA SER A 207 -18.24 -8.92 -15.25
C SER A 207 -17.58 -10.25 -15.63
N PHE A 208 -16.74 -10.25 -16.65
CA PHE A 208 -15.92 -11.42 -17.02
C PHE A 208 -14.95 -11.79 -15.89
N LEU A 209 -14.20 -10.82 -15.34
CA LEU A 209 -13.28 -11.05 -14.21
C LEU A 209 -14.02 -11.58 -12.97
N SER A 210 -15.25 -11.10 -12.71
CA SER A 210 -16.08 -11.60 -11.62
C SER A 210 -16.41 -13.08 -11.77
N GLN A 211 -16.78 -13.54 -12.98
CA GLN A 211 -17.03 -14.96 -13.25
C GLN A 211 -15.75 -15.79 -13.18
N MET A 212 -14.64 -15.25 -13.70
CA MET A 212 -13.35 -15.94 -13.63
C MET A 212 -12.87 -16.13 -12.20
N SER A 213 -13.11 -15.18 -11.30
CA SER A 213 -12.71 -15.30 -9.90
C SER A 213 -13.42 -16.42 -9.13
N GLU A 214 -14.57 -16.88 -9.61
CA GLU A 214 -15.30 -18.03 -9.03
C GLU A 214 -14.64 -19.38 -9.38
N VAL A 215 -13.90 -19.42 -10.50
CA VAL A 215 -13.27 -20.65 -11.02
C VAL A 215 -11.75 -20.66 -10.74
N LEU A 216 -11.13 -19.49 -10.82
CA LEU A 216 -9.68 -19.29 -10.64
C LEU A 216 -9.46 -18.10 -9.67
N PRO A 217 -9.68 -18.26 -8.37
CA PRO A 217 -9.63 -17.14 -7.40
C PRO A 217 -8.22 -16.58 -7.19
N VAL A 218 -7.18 -17.38 -7.34
CA VAL A 218 -5.75 -17.05 -7.19
C VAL A 218 -4.90 -17.69 -8.26
#